data_b844113182b8e47e34fd86a76093ecc9
#
_entry.id   b844113182b8e47e34fd86a76093ecc9
#
_cell.length_a   1.000
_cell.length_b   1.000
_cell.length_c   1.000
_cell.angle_alpha   90.00
_cell.angle_beta   90.00
_cell.angle_gamma   90.00
#
_symmetry.space_group_name_H-M   'P 1'
#
loop_
_entity.id
_entity.type
_entity.pdbx_description
1 polymer ?
#
loop_
_entity_poly.entity_id
_entity_poly.type
_entity_poly.pdbx_seq_one_letter_code
_entity_poly.pdbx_strand_id
1 'polypeptide(L)'
;AHLAAEELGAVCAVFDGELTGSQIRNISTALGGLEVIDRTMLILEIFRSRAVTNEGKLQTELALLRYRLPRLQGMGEALSRQGGGGGGGGGARRGAGETKLELDRRHVHARIDALAEKLAEMEKRRGESRKARAKTGMPVVSLVGYTNVGKSSLMNALCGPSVAEADMLFATLDPTSRKLVLPSGMAVLLVDTVGFVSRLPHNLVEAFKSTLEEAAWSDVIVRVADAGDEQREEQLAVTDEVLDGLDCADIPRLTVYNKCDKPGAMSFD
;
A
#
# COMPACT_ATOMS: atom_id res chain seq x y z
N ALA A 1 -4.93 24.74 -15.94
CA ALA A 1 -4.57 23.32 -15.80
C ALA A 1 -4.42 22.64 -17.16
N HIS A 2 -5.46 22.74 -18.08
CA HIS A 2 -5.40 22.11 -19.41
C HIS A 2 -4.21 22.62 -20.23
N LEU A 3 -4.06 23.93 -20.38
CA LEU A 3 -2.92 24.57 -21.09
C LEU A 3 -1.57 24.14 -20.49
N ALA A 4 -1.46 24.14 -19.17
CA ALA A 4 -0.23 23.68 -18.49
C ALA A 4 0.08 22.20 -18.74
N ALA A 5 -0.95 21.35 -18.83
CA ALA A 5 -0.79 19.93 -19.15
C ALA A 5 -0.29 19.73 -20.59
N GLU A 6 -0.80 20.51 -21.54
CA GLU A 6 -0.34 20.49 -22.93
C GLU A 6 1.11 21.00 -23.05
N GLU A 7 1.44 22.14 -22.43
CA GLU A 7 2.79 22.72 -22.41
C GLU A 7 3.84 21.76 -21.82
N LEU A 8 3.47 21.01 -20.77
CA LEU A 8 4.34 20.05 -20.12
C LEU A 8 4.37 18.67 -20.81
N GLY A 9 3.52 18.45 -21.82
CA GLY A 9 3.37 17.13 -22.43
C GLY A 9 2.89 16.06 -21.43
N ALA A 10 2.06 16.45 -20.45
CA ALA A 10 1.59 15.54 -19.42
C ALA A 10 0.72 14.45 -20.00
N VAL A 11 0.94 13.21 -19.58
CA VAL A 11 0.15 12.04 -19.98
C VAL A 11 -0.90 11.66 -18.92
N CYS A 12 -0.73 12.14 -17.69
CA CYS A 12 -1.61 11.87 -16.56
C CYS A 12 -1.65 13.06 -15.60
N ALA A 13 -2.81 13.31 -14.99
CA ALA A 13 -2.97 14.26 -13.88
C ALA A 13 -3.24 13.53 -12.58
N VAL A 14 -2.45 13.80 -11.54
CA VAL A 14 -2.56 13.19 -10.22
C VAL A 14 -3.13 14.19 -9.21
N PHE A 15 -4.16 13.77 -8.47
CA PHE A 15 -4.79 14.56 -7.41
C PHE A 15 -4.46 14.00 -6.03
N ASP A 16 -4.10 14.87 -5.09
CA ASP A 16 -3.75 14.47 -3.71
C ASP A 16 -4.98 14.07 -2.85
N GLY A 17 -6.22 14.35 -3.31
CA GLY A 17 -7.46 13.92 -2.64
C GLY A 17 -8.10 12.73 -3.36
N GLU A 18 -8.94 11.99 -2.63
CA GLU A 18 -9.74 10.92 -3.24
C GLU A 18 -10.79 11.50 -4.20
N LEU A 19 -10.95 10.85 -5.35
CA LEU A 19 -11.89 11.24 -6.39
C LEU A 19 -12.95 10.17 -6.59
N THR A 20 -14.20 10.62 -6.76
CA THR A 20 -15.29 9.75 -7.24
C THR A 20 -15.17 9.50 -8.75
N GLY A 21 -15.77 8.41 -9.25
CA GLY A 21 -15.75 8.12 -10.68
C GLY A 21 -16.33 9.24 -11.56
N SER A 22 -17.32 10.00 -11.06
CA SER A 22 -17.86 11.17 -11.75
C SER A 22 -16.88 12.35 -11.78
N GLN A 23 -16.17 12.60 -10.68
CA GLN A 23 -15.12 13.64 -10.63
C GLN A 23 -13.97 13.31 -11.57
N ILE A 24 -13.44 12.07 -11.53
CA ILE A 24 -12.38 11.61 -12.45
C ILE A 24 -12.76 11.91 -13.90
N ARG A 25 -13.98 11.52 -14.31
CA ARG A 25 -14.44 11.74 -15.66
C ARG A 25 -14.59 13.22 -16.02
N ASN A 26 -15.22 14.03 -15.15
CA ASN A 26 -15.43 15.44 -15.41
C ASN A 26 -14.10 16.20 -15.52
N ILE A 27 -13.13 15.88 -14.66
CA ILE A 27 -11.79 16.44 -14.70
C ILE A 27 -11.06 16.00 -15.97
N SER A 28 -11.11 14.69 -16.31
CA SER A 28 -10.51 14.18 -17.55
C SER A 28 -11.07 14.90 -18.78
N THR A 29 -12.39 15.08 -18.85
CA THR A 29 -13.04 15.84 -19.94
C THR A 29 -12.55 17.28 -19.99
N ALA A 30 -12.45 17.96 -18.83
CA ALA A 30 -11.97 19.32 -18.72
C ALA A 30 -10.47 19.46 -19.06
N LEU A 31 -9.71 18.39 -18.96
CA LEU A 31 -8.29 18.31 -19.32
C LEU A 31 -8.04 17.73 -20.72
N GLY A 32 -9.05 17.75 -21.61
CA GLY A 32 -8.89 17.29 -23.00
C GLY A 32 -8.79 15.78 -23.16
N GLY A 33 -9.29 14.99 -22.19
CA GLY A 33 -9.22 13.53 -22.22
C GLY A 33 -7.99 12.93 -21.53
N LEU A 34 -7.21 13.76 -20.83
CA LEU A 34 -6.04 13.31 -20.06
C LEU A 34 -6.45 12.26 -19.03
N GLU A 35 -5.60 11.26 -18.81
CA GLU A 35 -5.79 10.32 -17.71
C GLU A 35 -5.77 11.04 -16.36
N VAL A 36 -6.72 10.71 -15.50
CA VAL A 36 -6.84 11.32 -14.16
C VAL A 36 -6.85 10.21 -13.13
N ILE A 37 -5.91 10.28 -12.21
CA ILE A 37 -5.85 9.38 -11.06
C ILE A 37 -5.79 10.20 -9.78
N ASP A 38 -6.16 9.60 -8.67
CA ASP A 38 -5.98 10.17 -7.35
C ASP A 38 -4.78 9.53 -6.62
N ARG A 39 -4.47 10.08 -5.45
CA ARG A 39 -3.37 9.60 -4.61
C ARG A 39 -3.48 8.10 -4.30
N THR A 40 -4.68 7.61 -3.97
CA THR A 40 -4.91 6.21 -3.63
C THR A 40 -4.61 5.30 -4.82
N MET A 41 -5.06 5.68 -6.01
CA MET A 41 -4.76 4.93 -7.23
C MET A 41 -3.27 4.93 -7.53
N LEU A 42 -2.58 6.07 -7.35
CA LEU A 42 -1.13 6.16 -7.54
C LEU A 42 -0.37 5.22 -6.59
N ILE A 43 -0.73 5.20 -5.30
CA ILE A 43 -0.11 4.29 -4.31
C ILE A 43 -0.34 2.83 -4.71
N LEU A 44 -1.55 2.47 -5.14
CA LEU A 44 -1.87 1.12 -5.60
C LEU A 44 -1.06 0.70 -6.84
N GLU A 45 -0.85 1.60 -7.79
CA GLU A 45 -0.01 1.33 -8.97
C GLU A 45 1.47 1.19 -8.59
N ILE A 46 1.97 1.97 -7.62
CA ILE A 46 3.31 1.78 -7.07
C ILE A 46 3.41 0.40 -6.42
N PHE A 47 2.45 0.01 -5.59
CA PHE A 47 2.43 -1.33 -4.97
C PHE A 47 2.39 -2.44 -6.02
N ARG A 48 1.57 -2.30 -7.07
CA ARG A 48 1.51 -3.25 -8.16
C ARG A 48 2.87 -3.44 -8.86
N SER A 49 3.62 -2.35 -9.02
CA SER A 49 4.95 -2.40 -9.63
C SER A 49 6.01 -3.01 -8.71
N ARG A 50 5.78 -3.01 -7.38
CA ARG A 50 6.73 -3.50 -6.35
C ARG A 50 6.43 -4.92 -5.89
N ALA A 51 5.22 -5.42 -6.08
CA ALA A 51 4.82 -6.77 -5.66
C ALA A 51 5.65 -7.82 -6.38
N VAL A 52 6.54 -8.49 -5.65
CA VAL A 52 7.40 -9.56 -6.16
C VAL A 52 6.76 -10.90 -5.86
N THR A 53 6.30 -11.12 -4.64
CA THR A 53 5.70 -12.37 -4.20
C THR A 53 4.31 -12.58 -4.81
N ASN A 54 3.89 -13.85 -4.88
CA ASN A 54 2.54 -14.18 -5.31
C ASN A 54 1.48 -13.58 -4.37
N GLU A 55 1.78 -13.52 -3.08
CA GLU A 55 0.89 -12.93 -2.08
C GLU A 55 0.73 -11.42 -2.28
N GLY A 56 1.83 -10.67 -2.37
CA GLY A 56 1.81 -9.23 -2.64
C GLY A 56 1.07 -8.87 -3.93
N LYS A 57 1.21 -9.69 -4.99
CA LYS A 57 0.47 -9.53 -6.23
C LYS A 57 -1.04 -9.72 -6.05
N LEU A 58 -1.45 -10.77 -5.32
CA LEU A 58 -2.88 -11.02 -5.04
C LEU A 58 -3.48 -9.94 -4.14
N GLN A 59 -2.76 -9.47 -3.12
CA GLN A 59 -3.19 -8.38 -2.24
C GLN A 59 -3.38 -7.08 -3.04
N THR A 60 -2.41 -6.73 -3.87
CA THR A 60 -2.48 -5.53 -4.69
C THR A 60 -3.60 -5.60 -5.73
N GLU A 61 -3.80 -6.75 -6.37
CA GLU A 61 -4.92 -6.97 -7.30
C GLU A 61 -6.26 -6.82 -6.58
N LEU A 62 -6.40 -7.41 -5.39
CA LEU A 62 -7.61 -7.30 -4.57
C LEU A 62 -7.91 -5.85 -4.20
N ALA A 63 -6.88 -5.10 -3.73
CA ALA A 63 -7.00 -3.70 -3.37
C ALA A 63 -7.42 -2.83 -4.57
N LEU A 64 -6.81 -3.03 -5.74
CA LEU A 64 -7.16 -2.35 -6.97
C LEU A 64 -8.61 -2.61 -7.40
N LEU A 65 -9.07 -3.84 -7.33
CA LEU A 65 -10.44 -4.20 -7.71
C LEU A 65 -11.46 -3.58 -6.73
N ARG A 66 -11.20 -3.66 -5.42
CA ARG A 66 -12.04 -3.02 -4.39
C ARG A 66 -12.10 -1.51 -4.56
N TYR A 67 -10.98 -0.90 -4.89
CA TYR A 67 -10.89 0.55 -5.12
C TYR A 67 -11.64 0.99 -6.39
N ARG A 68 -11.54 0.23 -7.47
CA ARG A 68 -12.17 0.53 -8.77
C ARG A 68 -13.67 0.25 -8.78
N LEU A 69 -14.14 -0.76 -8.04
CA LEU A 69 -15.53 -1.22 -8.08
C LEU A 69 -16.58 -0.11 -7.83
N PRO A 70 -16.51 0.72 -6.77
CA PRO A 70 -17.44 1.82 -6.57
C PRO A 70 -17.34 2.90 -7.66
N ARG A 71 -16.17 3.07 -8.27
CA ARG A 71 -15.91 4.06 -9.32
C ARG A 71 -16.49 3.65 -10.68
N LEU A 72 -16.59 2.36 -10.95
CA LEU A 72 -17.30 1.83 -12.13
C LEU A 72 -18.79 2.19 -12.13
N GLN A 73 -19.43 2.31 -10.96
CA GLN A 73 -20.85 2.69 -10.84
C GLN A 73 -21.10 4.13 -11.34
N GLY A 74 -20.25 5.08 -10.96
CA GLY A 74 -20.36 6.48 -11.42
C GLY A 74 -20.15 6.65 -12.93
N MET A 75 -19.46 5.71 -13.59
CA MET A 75 -19.26 5.73 -15.04
C MET A 75 -20.47 5.24 -15.82
N GLY A 76 -21.23 4.27 -15.29
CA GLY A 76 -22.41 3.68 -15.97
C GLY A 76 -23.64 4.57 -15.96
N GLU A 77 -23.93 5.23 -14.84
CA GLU A 77 -25.06 6.17 -14.72
C GLU A 77 -24.93 7.36 -15.69
N ALA A 78 -23.71 7.76 -15.97
CA ALA A 78 -23.47 8.87 -16.88
C ALA A 78 -23.51 8.49 -18.35
N LEU A 79 -23.13 7.26 -18.71
CA LEU A 79 -23.35 6.74 -20.06
C LEU A 79 -24.86 6.59 -20.35
N SER A 80 -25.67 6.22 -19.35
CA SER A 80 -27.12 6.14 -19.49
C SER A 80 -27.78 7.52 -19.62
N ARG A 81 -27.28 8.56 -18.98
CA ARG A 81 -27.77 9.95 -19.10
C ARG A 81 -27.37 10.62 -20.42
N GLN A 82 -26.20 10.31 -20.96
CA GLN A 82 -25.70 10.87 -22.23
C GLN A 82 -26.38 10.22 -23.46
N GLY A 83 -26.92 9.02 -23.31
CA GLY A 83 -27.73 8.35 -24.35
C GLY A 83 -29.20 8.81 -24.43
N GLY A 84 -29.65 9.74 -23.57
CA GLY A 84 -31.03 10.21 -23.47
C GLY A 84 -31.42 11.43 -24.31
N GLY A 85 -30.50 12.02 -25.05
CA GLY A 85 -30.71 13.23 -25.86
C GLY A 85 -30.78 12.96 -27.36
N GLY A 86 -31.84 12.28 -27.87
CA GLY A 86 -32.04 12.10 -29.30
C GLY A 86 -33.27 11.26 -29.58
N GLY A 87 -34.32 11.89 -30.12
CA GLY A 87 -35.69 11.39 -30.33
C GLY A 87 -35.87 10.03 -30.98
N GLY A 88 -36.93 9.38 -30.57
CA GLY A 88 -37.76 8.51 -31.41
C GLY A 88 -37.27 7.10 -31.63
N GLY A 89 -37.88 6.11 -30.97
CA GLY A 89 -38.05 4.76 -31.51
C GLY A 89 -37.05 3.71 -31.04
N GLY A 90 -37.51 2.78 -30.24
CA GLY A 90 -36.86 1.47 -30.04
C GLY A 90 -36.34 1.17 -28.66
N GLY A 91 -37.17 0.57 -27.82
CA GLY A 91 -36.88 0.15 -26.44
C GLY A 91 -35.85 -0.96 -26.23
N ALA A 92 -34.96 -1.24 -27.19
CA ALA A 92 -34.03 -2.37 -27.12
C ALA A 92 -32.58 -2.01 -26.74
N ARG A 93 -32.21 -0.70 -26.69
CA ARG A 93 -30.81 -0.27 -26.42
C ARG A 93 -30.51 0.11 -24.98
N ARG A 94 -31.50 0.37 -24.14
CA ARG A 94 -31.27 0.69 -22.72
C ARG A 94 -30.86 -0.54 -21.92
N GLY A 95 -31.40 -1.73 -22.21
CA GLY A 95 -31.07 -2.95 -21.47
C GLY A 95 -29.69 -3.56 -21.76
N ALA A 96 -29.13 -3.33 -22.96
CA ALA A 96 -27.82 -3.92 -23.31
C ALA A 96 -26.61 -3.23 -22.64
N GLY A 97 -26.71 -1.93 -22.37
CA GLY A 97 -25.65 -1.20 -21.67
C GLY A 97 -25.66 -1.47 -20.16
N GLU A 98 -26.84 -1.53 -19.55
CA GLU A 98 -26.98 -1.90 -18.14
C GLU A 98 -26.57 -3.35 -17.88
N THR A 99 -26.99 -4.30 -18.74
CA THR A 99 -26.58 -5.70 -18.63
C THR A 99 -25.09 -5.91 -18.78
N LYS A 100 -24.39 -5.16 -19.63
CA LYS A 100 -22.94 -5.28 -19.77
C LYS A 100 -22.22 -4.79 -18.52
N LEU A 101 -22.62 -3.65 -17.98
CA LEU A 101 -22.03 -3.06 -16.76
C LEU A 101 -22.31 -3.94 -15.54
N GLU A 102 -23.48 -4.56 -15.47
CA GLU A 102 -23.86 -5.49 -14.41
C GLU A 102 -23.13 -6.82 -14.52
N LEU A 103 -22.88 -7.31 -15.72
CA LEU A 103 -22.05 -8.48 -15.97
C LEU A 103 -20.59 -8.22 -15.59
N ASP A 104 -20.03 -7.08 -16.01
CA ASP A 104 -18.67 -6.68 -15.67
C ASP A 104 -18.50 -6.55 -14.13
N ARG A 105 -19.49 -5.95 -13.46
CA ARG A 105 -19.52 -5.83 -11.99
C ARG A 105 -19.57 -7.21 -11.32
N ARG A 106 -20.38 -8.12 -11.84
CA ARG A 106 -20.50 -9.49 -11.31
C ARG A 106 -19.20 -10.26 -11.45
N HIS A 107 -18.48 -10.10 -12.58
CA HIS A 107 -17.16 -10.68 -12.78
C HIS A 107 -16.12 -10.09 -11.81
N VAL A 108 -16.17 -8.77 -11.57
CA VAL A 108 -15.27 -8.12 -10.60
C VAL A 108 -15.54 -8.63 -9.18
N HIS A 109 -16.81 -8.76 -8.76
CA HIS A 109 -17.14 -9.32 -7.45
C HIS A 109 -16.65 -10.77 -7.31
N ALA A 110 -16.94 -11.64 -8.29
CA ALA A 110 -16.46 -13.02 -8.27
C ALA A 110 -14.92 -13.10 -8.20
N ARG A 111 -14.22 -12.18 -8.87
CA ARG A 111 -12.74 -12.10 -8.79
C ARG A 111 -12.27 -11.65 -7.42
N ILE A 112 -12.93 -10.66 -6.80
CA ILE A 112 -12.66 -10.20 -5.43
C ILE A 112 -12.81 -11.37 -4.45
N ASP A 113 -13.91 -12.12 -4.53
CA ASP A 113 -14.18 -13.25 -3.64
C ASP A 113 -13.12 -14.35 -3.79
N ALA A 114 -12.77 -14.71 -5.02
CA ALA A 114 -11.74 -15.71 -5.31
C ALA A 114 -10.33 -15.28 -4.83
N LEU A 115 -10.01 -13.99 -4.89
CA LEU A 115 -8.74 -13.45 -4.38
C LEU A 115 -8.73 -13.45 -2.85
N ALA A 116 -9.83 -13.06 -2.21
CA ALA A 116 -9.98 -13.05 -0.77
C ALA A 116 -9.84 -14.47 -0.18
N GLU A 117 -10.45 -15.48 -0.81
CA GLU A 117 -10.34 -16.88 -0.42
C GLU A 117 -8.88 -17.38 -0.49
N LYS A 118 -8.18 -17.09 -1.60
CA LYS A 118 -6.77 -17.46 -1.74
C LYS A 118 -5.88 -16.81 -0.70
N LEU A 119 -6.10 -15.53 -0.40
CA LEU A 119 -5.33 -14.80 0.62
C LEU A 119 -5.60 -15.37 2.01
N ALA A 120 -6.85 -15.70 2.34
CA ALA A 120 -7.19 -16.34 3.62
C ALA A 120 -6.51 -17.72 3.78
N GLU A 121 -6.40 -18.51 2.71
CA GLU A 121 -5.66 -19.77 2.75
C GLU A 121 -4.15 -19.55 3.00
N MET A 122 -3.56 -18.52 2.36
CA MET A 122 -2.14 -18.18 2.56
C MET A 122 -1.89 -17.68 3.98
N GLU A 123 -2.80 -16.88 4.54
CA GLU A 123 -2.73 -16.41 5.93
C GLU A 123 -2.78 -17.57 6.93
N LYS A 124 -3.66 -18.54 6.71
CA LYS A 124 -3.72 -19.75 7.54
C LYS A 124 -2.38 -20.51 7.54
N ARG A 125 -1.78 -20.72 6.37
CA ARG A 125 -0.46 -21.38 6.25
C ARG A 125 0.64 -20.58 6.95
N ARG A 126 0.61 -19.24 6.89
CA ARG A 126 1.53 -18.40 7.66
C ARG A 126 1.33 -18.56 9.16
N GLY A 127 0.09 -18.60 9.62
CA GLY A 127 -0.22 -18.87 11.04
C GLY A 127 0.39 -20.18 11.54
N GLU A 128 0.36 -21.24 10.74
CA GLU A 128 1.00 -22.52 11.06
C GLU A 128 2.54 -22.39 11.11
N SER A 129 3.14 -21.69 10.15
CA SER A 129 4.58 -21.43 10.12
C SER A 129 5.03 -20.57 11.32
N ARG A 130 4.22 -19.58 11.75
CA ARG A 130 4.47 -18.75 12.93
C ARG A 130 4.46 -19.60 14.21
N LYS A 131 3.46 -20.48 14.39
CA LYS A 131 3.40 -21.43 15.52
C LYS A 131 4.62 -22.36 15.55
N ALA A 132 5.10 -22.81 14.40
CA ALA A 132 6.32 -23.62 14.32
C ALA A 132 7.57 -22.82 14.72
N ARG A 133 7.67 -21.55 14.29
CA ARG A 133 8.75 -20.63 14.68
C ARG A 133 8.75 -20.31 16.18
N ALA A 134 7.60 -20.04 16.76
CA ALA A 134 7.47 -19.79 18.20
C ALA A 134 8.06 -20.93 19.06
N LYS A 135 8.00 -22.18 18.58
CA LYS A 135 8.62 -23.33 19.25
C LYS A 135 10.16 -23.31 19.24
N THR A 136 10.78 -22.56 18.34
CA THR A 136 12.25 -22.45 18.27
C THR A 136 12.82 -21.49 19.30
N GLY A 137 11.99 -20.67 19.96
CA GLY A 137 12.41 -19.68 20.96
C GLY A 137 13.27 -18.54 20.38
N MET A 138 13.32 -18.37 19.05
CA MET A 138 14.07 -17.28 18.43
C MET A 138 13.24 -16.01 18.47
N PRO A 139 13.69 -14.94 19.15
CA PRO A 139 12.98 -13.66 19.18
C PRO A 139 12.83 -13.04 17.79
N VAL A 140 11.70 -12.39 17.56
CA VAL A 140 11.38 -11.68 16.33
C VAL A 140 11.45 -10.17 16.55
N VAL A 141 12.19 -9.48 15.72
CA VAL A 141 12.36 -8.02 15.75
C VAL A 141 11.88 -7.45 14.42
N SER A 142 10.84 -6.62 14.44
CA SER A 142 10.32 -5.99 13.23
C SER A 142 10.83 -4.56 13.07
N LEU A 143 11.34 -4.25 11.87
CA LEU A 143 11.66 -2.89 11.45
C LEU A 143 10.40 -2.24 10.89
N VAL A 144 9.93 -1.18 11.51
CA VAL A 144 8.78 -0.39 11.05
C VAL A 144 9.16 1.06 10.90
N GLY A 145 8.37 1.83 10.18
CA GLY A 145 8.59 3.27 10.04
C GLY A 145 8.12 3.76 8.69
N TYR A 146 8.22 5.06 8.53
CA TYR A 146 7.76 5.74 7.33
C TYR A 146 8.47 5.23 6.07
N THR A 147 7.88 5.47 4.90
CA THR A 147 8.53 5.09 3.65
C THR A 147 9.82 5.87 3.45
N ASN A 148 10.83 5.23 2.86
CA ASN A 148 12.14 5.82 2.58
C ASN A 148 12.98 6.29 3.79
N VAL A 149 12.69 5.87 5.02
CA VAL A 149 13.55 6.16 6.20
C VAL A 149 14.80 5.26 6.27
N GLY A 150 14.91 4.26 5.40
CA GLY A 150 16.09 3.38 5.29
C GLY A 150 15.99 2.07 6.06
N LYS A 151 14.78 1.51 6.28
CA LYS A 151 14.58 0.19 6.94
C LYS A 151 15.36 -0.92 6.27
N SER A 152 15.23 -1.06 4.94
CA SER A 152 15.91 -2.10 4.17
C SER A 152 17.43 -1.89 4.14
N SER A 153 17.91 -0.64 4.10
CA SER A 153 19.33 -0.31 4.22
C SER A 153 19.89 -0.68 5.59
N LEU A 154 19.14 -0.40 6.67
CA LEU A 154 19.50 -0.83 8.01
C LEU A 154 19.57 -2.37 8.11
N MET A 155 18.59 -3.08 7.56
CA MET A 155 18.60 -4.54 7.52
C MET A 155 19.82 -5.08 6.75
N ASN A 156 20.16 -4.47 5.62
CA ASN A 156 21.33 -4.86 4.82
C ASN A 156 22.65 -4.59 5.56
N ALA A 157 22.74 -3.47 6.27
CA ALA A 157 23.91 -3.15 7.08
C ALA A 157 24.12 -4.16 8.23
N LEU A 158 23.04 -4.63 8.83
CA LEU A 158 23.09 -5.59 9.95
C LEU A 158 23.27 -7.03 9.53
N CYS A 159 22.63 -7.45 8.43
CA CYS A 159 22.57 -8.86 8.02
C CYS A 159 23.37 -9.17 6.75
N GLY A 160 24.02 -8.18 6.16
CA GLY A 160 24.70 -8.30 4.85
C GLY A 160 23.75 -8.03 3.65
N PRO A 161 24.31 -7.61 2.50
CA PRO A 161 23.54 -7.14 1.35
C PRO A 161 22.77 -8.28 0.67
N SER A 162 21.46 -8.18 0.55
CA SER A 162 20.61 -9.03 -0.30
C SER A 162 19.22 -8.44 -0.59
N VAL A 163 18.84 -7.33 0.03
CA VAL A 163 17.59 -6.61 -0.32
C VAL A 163 17.95 -5.46 -1.24
N ALA A 164 17.17 -5.26 -2.29
CA ALA A 164 17.35 -4.12 -3.18
C ALA A 164 17.17 -2.83 -2.38
N GLU A 165 18.24 -2.05 -2.26
CA GLU A 165 18.19 -0.70 -1.72
C GLU A 165 17.78 0.23 -2.85
N ALA A 166 16.75 1.03 -2.61
CA ALA A 166 16.32 2.00 -3.57
C ALA A 166 15.82 3.25 -2.83
N ASP A 167 16.33 4.40 -3.22
CA ASP A 167 15.86 5.70 -2.75
C ASP A 167 14.51 6.02 -3.44
N MET A 168 13.49 5.26 -3.06
CA MET A 168 12.15 5.36 -3.63
C MET A 168 11.08 4.98 -2.62
N LEU A 169 9.88 5.50 -2.82
CA LEU A 169 8.71 5.18 -2.01
C LEU A 169 8.35 3.70 -2.14
N PHE A 170 8.04 3.05 -1.01
CA PHE A 170 7.62 1.66 -0.93
C PHE A 170 8.58 0.69 -1.63
N ALA A 171 9.88 0.84 -1.37
CA ALA A 171 10.91 -0.07 -1.90
C ALA A 171 10.65 -1.52 -1.48
N THR A 172 10.16 -1.75 -0.27
CA THR A 172 9.74 -3.05 0.26
C THR A 172 8.22 -3.10 0.39
N LEU A 173 7.58 -4.03 -0.31
CA LEU A 173 6.16 -4.34 -0.17
C LEU A 173 5.97 -5.69 0.51
N ASP A 174 6.76 -6.68 0.14
CA ASP A 174 6.74 -8.02 0.71
C ASP A 174 7.66 -8.10 1.93
N PRO A 175 7.20 -8.62 3.10
CA PRO A 175 8.06 -8.75 4.27
C PRO A 175 9.25 -9.65 3.98
N THR A 176 10.42 -9.17 4.36
CA THR A 176 11.67 -9.93 4.23
C THR A 176 12.19 -10.25 5.61
N SER A 177 12.52 -11.50 5.91
CA SER A 177 13.05 -11.91 7.20
C SER A 177 14.46 -12.47 7.11
N ARG A 178 15.33 -12.13 8.08
CA ARG A 178 16.71 -12.58 8.16
C ARG A 178 17.13 -12.87 9.57
N LYS A 179 17.99 -13.88 9.69
CA LYS A 179 18.64 -14.20 10.96
C LYS A 179 19.79 -13.21 11.20
N LEU A 180 19.76 -12.55 12.37
CA LEU A 180 20.84 -11.71 12.88
C LEU A 180 21.38 -12.35 14.15
N VAL A 181 22.70 -12.41 14.29
CA VAL A 181 23.36 -12.83 15.53
C VAL A 181 23.90 -11.57 16.21
N LEU A 182 23.38 -11.28 17.38
CA LEU A 182 23.79 -10.13 18.19
C LEU A 182 25.19 -10.35 18.77
N PRO A 183 25.90 -9.30 19.19
CA PRO A 183 27.21 -9.42 19.85
C PRO A 183 27.20 -10.29 21.10
N SER A 184 26.04 -10.44 21.76
CA SER A 184 25.83 -11.34 22.88
C SER A 184 25.82 -12.84 22.49
N GLY A 185 25.85 -13.17 21.19
CA GLY A 185 25.66 -14.53 20.67
C GLY A 185 24.19 -14.95 20.49
N MET A 186 23.23 -14.14 20.95
CA MET A 186 21.80 -14.40 20.76
C MET A 186 21.41 -14.24 19.29
N ALA A 187 20.73 -15.23 18.73
CA ALA A 187 20.16 -15.16 17.39
C ALA A 187 18.74 -14.60 17.46
N VAL A 188 18.45 -13.60 16.62
CA VAL A 188 17.13 -13.01 16.44
C VAL A 188 16.70 -13.09 14.97
N LEU A 189 15.39 -13.09 14.71
CA LEU A 189 14.83 -12.94 13.38
C LEU A 189 14.49 -11.46 13.15
N LEU A 190 15.21 -10.81 12.27
CA LEU A 190 14.93 -9.43 11.86
C LEU A 190 13.98 -9.45 10.66
N VAL A 191 12.89 -8.68 10.74
CA VAL A 191 11.84 -8.61 9.72
C VAL A 191 11.75 -7.17 9.21
N ASP A 192 11.94 -6.96 7.91
CA ASP A 192 11.67 -5.68 7.24
C ASP A 192 10.20 -5.65 6.80
N THR A 193 9.52 -4.54 7.08
CA THR A 193 8.11 -4.35 6.76
C THR A 193 7.91 -3.28 5.71
N VAL A 194 6.69 -3.22 5.14
CA VAL A 194 6.31 -2.13 4.25
C VAL A 194 6.41 -0.78 4.96
N GLY A 195 6.87 0.25 4.23
CA GLY A 195 6.94 1.62 4.77
C GLY A 195 5.56 2.25 4.88
N PHE A 196 5.32 2.98 5.97
CA PHE A 196 4.10 3.77 6.14
C PHE A 196 4.17 5.07 5.35
N VAL A 197 3.01 5.64 5.07
CA VAL A 197 2.85 6.97 4.49
C VAL A 197 1.67 7.66 5.17
N SER A 198 1.75 8.99 5.32
CA SER A 198 0.65 9.77 5.88
C SER A 198 -0.63 9.59 5.06
N ARG A 199 -1.77 9.62 5.72
CA ARG A 199 -3.11 9.50 5.10
C ARG A 199 -3.24 8.25 4.22
N LEU A 200 -2.78 7.08 4.73
CA LEU A 200 -3.07 5.80 4.09
C LEU A 200 -4.59 5.58 4.08
N PRO A 201 -5.22 5.39 2.93
CA PRO A 201 -6.64 5.05 2.87
C PRO A 201 -6.92 3.75 3.62
N HIS A 202 -8.02 3.70 4.39
CA HIS A 202 -8.40 2.51 5.15
C HIS A 202 -8.45 1.24 4.31
N ASN A 203 -8.92 1.33 3.08
CA ASN A 203 -8.96 0.21 2.14
C ASN A 203 -7.57 -0.37 1.83
N LEU A 204 -6.52 0.47 1.86
CA LEU A 204 -5.14 0.02 1.69
C LEU A 204 -4.61 -0.63 2.97
N VAL A 205 -4.90 -0.06 4.14
CA VAL A 205 -4.55 -0.67 5.42
C VAL A 205 -5.16 -2.07 5.52
N GLU A 206 -6.44 -2.24 5.19
CA GLU A 206 -7.09 -3.56 5.17
C GLU A 206 -6.45 -4.53 4.17
N ALA A 207 -6.14 -4.07 2.95
CA ALA A 207 -5.56 -4.92 1.92
C ALA A 207 -4.16 -5.43 2.28
N PHE A 208 -3.38 -4.62 3.00
CA PHE A 208 -2.02 -4.95 3.45
C PHE A 208 -1.94 -5.31 4.93
N LYS A 209 -3.09 -5.43 5.61
CA LYS A 209 -3.17 -5.77 7.03
C LYS A 209 -2.34 -7.00 7.35
N SER A 210 -2.44 -8.04 6.54
CA SER A 210 -1.69 -9.28 6.74
C SER A 210 -0.16 -9.14 6.61
N THR A 211 0.31 -8.17 5.83
CA THR A 211 1.73 -7.81 5.72
C THR A 211 2.18 -6.98 6.92
N LEU A 212 1.32 -6.07 7.38
CA LEU A 212 1.55 -5.23 8.55
C LEU A 212 1.43 -6.01 9.86
N GLU A 213 0.58 -7.04 9.91
CA GLU A 213 0.42 -7.95 11.05
C GLU A 213 1.71 -8.75 11.39
N GLU A 214 2.70 -8.79 10.50
CA GLU A 214 4.02 -9.35 10.89
C GLU A 214 4.62 -8.56 12.07
N ALA A 215 4.36 -7.26 12.19
CA ALA A 215 4.76 -6.47 13.35
C ALA A 215 4.05 -6.90 14.64
N ALA A 216 2.77 -7.29 14.57
CA ALA A 216 2.01 -7.76 15.73
C ALA A 216 2.50 -9.10 16.31
N TRP A 217 3.31 -9.84 15.56
CA TRP A 217 3.90 -11.10 15.99
C TRP A 217 5.36 -10.96 16.43
N SER A 218 5.82 -9.73 16.64
CA SER A 218 7.19 -9.45 17.05
C SER A 218 7.30 -9.36 18.56
N ASP A 219 8.47 -9.75 19.08
CA ASP A 219 8.81 -9.57 20.49
C ASP A 219 9.29 -8.15 20.76
N VAL A 220 9.82 -7.46 19.72
CA VAL A 220 10.27 -6.06 19.77
C VAL A 220 9.99 -5.39 18.43
N ILE A 221 9.55 -4.15 18.48
CA ILE A 221 9.39 -3.28 17.31
C ILE A 221 10.49 -2.22 17.31
N VAL A 222 11.23 -2.13 16.21
CA VAL A 222 12.21 -1.07 15.96
C VAL A 222 11.60 -0.06 15.02
N ARG A 223 11.26 1.12 15.54
CA ARG A 223 10.80 2.26 14.75
C ARG A 223 11.99 2.98 14.14
N VAL A 224 12.08 3.01 12.83
CA VAL A 224 13.15 3.71 12.11
C VAL A 224 12.63 5.06 11.62
N ALA A 225 13.35 6.13 11.98
CA ALA A 225 13.07 7.50 11.57
C ALA A 225 14.27 8.10 10.83
N ASP A 226 14.03 9.03 9.90
CA ASP A 226 15.09 9.79 9.22
C ASP A 226 15.51 10.97 10.11
N ALA A 227 16.74 10.97 10.61
CA ALA A 227 17.27 12.00 11.51
C ALA A 227 17.32 13.39 10.85
N GLY A 228 17.43 13.45 9.53
CA GLY A 228 17.48 14.68 8.75
C GLY A 228 16.14 15.21 8.27
N ASP A 229 15.03 14.54 8.58
CA ASP A 229 13.70 14.96 8.16
C ASP A 229 13.03 15.85 9.23
N GLU A 230 12.60 17.03 8.84
CA GLU A 230 11.91 17.98 9.74
C GLU A 230 10.56 17.42 10.23
N GLN A 231 9.91 16.56 9.44
CA GLN A 231 8.61 15.93 9.77
C GLN A 231 8.75 14.60 10.50
N ARG A 232 9.95 14.23 11.01
CA ARG A 232 10.20 12.93 11.64
C ARG A 232 9.27 12.61 12.81
N GLU A 233 8.91 13.61 13.62
CA GLU A 233 8.01 13.42 14.76
C GLU A 233 6.58 13.12 14.30
N GLU A 234 6.10 13.79 13.25
CA GLU A 234 4.82 13.51 12.62
C GLU A 234 4.81 12.11 11.99
N GLN A 235 5.91 11.73 11.32
CA GLN A 235 6.08 10.40 10.73
C GLN A 235 6.11 9.28 11.79
N LEU A 236 6.73 9.54 12.96
CA LEU A 236 6.71 8.62 14.09
C LEU A 236 5.28 8.50 14.67
N ALA A 237 4.57 9.61 14.81
CA ALA A 237 3.17 9.60 15.27
C ALA A 237 2.25 8.80 14.33
N VAL A 238 2.38 8.98 13.02
CA VAL A 238 1.67 8.17 12.00
C VAL A 238 2.04 6.69 12.13
N THR A 239 3.31 6.38 12.37
CA THR A 239 3.77 5.00 12.57
C THR A 239 3.11 4.38 13.81
N ASP A 240 3.05 5.13 14.92
CA ASP A 240 2.42 4.66 16.16
C ASP A 240 0.91 4.47 16.00
N GLU A 241 0.21 5.39 15.33
CA GLU A 241 -1.22 5.27 15.04
C GLU A 241 -1.53 3.98 14.26
N VAL A 242 -0.73 3.66 13.25
CA VAL A 242 -0.91 2.42 12.48
C VAL A 242 -0.63 1.19 13.33
N LEU A 243 0.43 1.21 14.15
CA LEU A 243 0.78 0.09 15.05
C LEU A 243 -0.30 -0.14 16.11
N ASP A 244 -0.87 0.91 16.66
CA ASP A 244 -1.95 0.82 17.66
C ASP A 244 -3.22 0.22 17.03
N GLY A 245 -3.49 0.54 15.76
CA GLY A 245 -4.57 -0.08 14.98
C GLY A 245 -4.34 -1.56 14.60
N LEU A 246 -3.13 -2.09 14.83
CA LEU A 246 -2.74 -3.48 14.55
C LEU A 246 -2.55 -4.33 15.81
N ASP A 247 -3.09 -3.93 16.95
CA ASP A 247 -2.93 -4.62 18.24
C ASP A 247 -1.46 -4.76 18.70
N CYS A 248 -0.60 -3.77 18.35
CA CYS A 248 0.81 -3.74 18.74
C CYS A 248 1.11 -2.90 19.98
N ALA A 249 0.09 -2.47 20.74
CA ALA A 249 0.25 -1.53 21.85
C ALA A 249 1.16 -2.05 22.97
N ASP A 250 1.11 -3.34 23.27
CA ASP A 250 1.87 -3.97 24.35
C ASP A 250 3.28 -4.42 23.95
N ILE A 251 3.64 -4.28 22.66
CA ILE A 251 4.96 -4.72 22.18
C ILE A 251 5.99 -3.63 22.47
N PRO A 252 7.14 -3.96 23.12
CA PRO A 252 8.21 -3.01 23.37
C PRO A 252 8.69 -2.32 22.08
N ARG A 253 8.86 -0.99 22.13
CA ARG A 253 9.26 -0.19 20.98
C ARG A 253 10.63 0.47 21.24
N LEU A 254 11.55 0.33 20.28
CA LEU A 254 12.82 1.03 20.24
C LEU A 254 12.81 2.00 19.05
N THR A 255 13.24 3.24 19.23
CA THR A 255 13.39 4.20 18.12
C THR A 255 14.84 4.24 17.67
N VAL A 256 15.07 4.13 16.38
CA VAL A 256 16.36 4.27 15.71
C VAL A 256 16.30 5.44 14.74
N TYR A 257 17.15 6.40 14.93
CA TYR A 257 17.33 7.52 14.02
C TYR A 257 18.39 7.15 12.99
N ASN A 258 18.00 7.09 11.74
CA ASN A 258 18.84 6.73 10.62
C ASN A 258 19.23 7.97 9.81
N LYS A 259 20.20 7.84 8.92
CA LYS A 259 20.71 8.92 8.05
C LYS A 259 21.29 10.10 8.83
N CYS A 260 21.95 9.83 9.95
CA CYS A 260 22.63 10.84 10.77
C CYS A 260 23.82 11.52 10.06
N ASP A 261 24.25 10.98 8.92
CA ASP A 261 25.25 11.52 8.02
C ASP A 261 24.77 12.69 7.16
N LYS A 262 23.43 12.91 7.10
CA LYS A 262 22.86 14.02 6.34
C LYS A 262 23.15 15.37 7.00
N PRO A 263 23.41 16.44 6.21
CA PRO A 263 23.47 17.80 6.72
C PRO A 263 22.17 18.18 7.42
N GLY A 264 22.27 18.72 8.65
CA GLY A 264 21.10 19.10 9.46
C GLY A 264 20.44 17.95 10.23
N ALA A 265 21.00 16.74 10.18
CA ALA A 265 20.55 15.65 11.03
C ALA A 265 20.73 15.98 12.52
N MET A 266 19.87 15.39 13.38
CA MET A 266 20.02 15.50 14.82
C MET A 266 21.42 15.03 15.26
N SER A 267 22.08 15.83 16.09
CA SER A 267 23.27 15.41 16.82
C SER A 267 22.83 14.60 18.05
N PHE A 268 23.35 13.40 18.20
CA PHE A 268 23.21 12.60 19.41
C PHE A 268 24.54 12.65 20.14
N ASP A 269 24.59 13.42 21.22
CA ASP A 269 25.74 13.48 22.15
C ASP A 269 25.70 12.27 23.11
#